data_47c0668ff6682862a40f2d127ae63f38
#
_entry.id   47c0668ff6682862a40f2d127ae63f38
#
_cell.length_a   1.000
_cell.length_b   1.000
_cell.length_c   1.000
_cell.angle_alpha   90.00
_cell.angle_beta   90.00
_cell.angle_gamma   90.00
#
_symmetry.space_group_name_H-M   'P 1'
#
loop_
_entity.id
_entity.type
_entity.pdbx_description
1 polymer ?
#
loop_
_entity_poly.entity_id
_entity_poly.type
_entity_poly.pdbx_seq_one_letter_code
_entity_poly.pdbx_strand_id
1 'polypeptide(L)'
;MAYRISRQSVENMPTFADQYRDTPLPEQLIQHYLHHQGKAGRWENFMAFSDAVELSDRNTCYHADALARTGDEAAAMHAARELWLVPFSQPKECDPVFKLWRDKGNLDAETAWERYVISIEANEITLANYLVRFLANEYRPHASNLKLVHTRPTYVSRIDRYTQDHPRVRQLILHGITRLARTKPDQAFDVLQQYEQHHDFDPIALEAT
;
A
#
# COMPACT_ATOMS: atom_id res chain seq x y z
N MET A 1 -19.23 29.23 0.97
CA MET A 1 -18.74 29.41 2.33
C MET A 1 -17.31 28.87 2.45
N ALA A 2 -16.99 27.65 1.98
CA ALA A 2 -15.65 27.05 1.97
C ALA A 2 -14.54 27.93 1.34
N TYR A 3 -14.84 28.71 0.31
CA TYR A 3 -13.86 29.56 -0.38
C TYR A 3 -13.35 30.76 0.44
N ARG A 4 -14.12 31.21 1.45
CA ARG A 4 -13.71 32.28 2.37
C ARG A 4 -12.82 31.77 3.50
N ILE A 5 -12.98 30.53 3.90
CA ILE A 5 -12.29 29.93 5.05
C ILE A 5 -10.84 29.64 4.73
N SER A 6 -10.52 29.29 3.46
CA SER A 6 -9.13 29.05 3.02
C SER A 6 -8.21 30.28 3.09
N ARG A 7 -8.77 31.48 3.28
CA ARG A 7 -8.05 32.74 3.42
C ARG A 7 -8.08 33.34 4.82
N GLN A 8 -8.90 32.77 5.74
CA GLN A 8 -8.91 33.24 7.13
C GLN A 8 -7.65 32.76 7.85
N SER A 9 -7.16 33.63 8.74
CA SER A 9 -5.99 33.33 9.55
C SER A 9 -6.25 32.13 10.45
N VAL A 10 -5.20 31.36 10.71
CA VAL A 10 -5.13 30.22 11.63
C VAL A 10 -5.76 30.54 13.00
N GLU A 11 -5.74 31.80 13.40
CA GLU A 11 -6.24 32.34 14.69
C GLU A 11 -7.74 32.08 14.96
N ASN A 12 -8.56 31.95 13.89
CA ASN A 12 -10.02 31.78 14.07
C ASN A 12 -10.47 30.31 14.08
N MET A 13 -9.59 29.36 13.73
CA MET A 13 -9.94 27.95 13.64
C MET A 13 -10.30 27.33 15.02
N PRO A 14 -9.53 27.55 16.09
CA PRO A 14 -9.88 27.00 17.41
C PRO A 14 -11.26 27.48 17.89
N THR A 15 -11.54 28.78 17.74
CA THR A 15 -12.84 29.40 18.16
C THR A 15 -13.99 28.77 17.35
N PHE A 16 -13.81 28.53 16.05
CA PHE A 16 -14.82 27.90 15.23
C PHE A 16 -15.03 26.42 15.63
N ALA A 17 -13.94 25.68 15.86
CA ALA A 17 -14.01 24.28 16.28
C ALA A 17 -14.75 24.15 17.63
N ASP A 18 -14.49 25.03 18.56
CA ASP A 18 -15.19 25.07 19.86
C ASP A 18 -16.68 25.42 19.74
N GLN A 19 -17.01 26.38 18.89
CA GLN A 19 -18.40 26.83 18.69
C GLN A 19 -19.31 25.75 18.10
N TYR A 20 -18.74 24.86 17.25
CA TYR A 20 -19.49 23.83 16.52
C TYR A 20 -19.09 22.41 16.92
N ARG A 21 -18.51 22.22 18.11
CA ARG A 21 -17.96 20.97 18.65
C ARG A 21 -18.88 19.76 18.49
N ASP A 22 -20.18 19.93 18.67
CA ASP A 22 -21.18 18.86 18.66
C ASP A 22 -21.74 18.57 17.24
N THR A 23 -21.07 19.07 16.20
CA THR A 23 -21.45 18.85 14.80
C THR A 23 -20.26 18.32 13.99
N PRO A 24 -20.48 17.67 12.82
CA PRO A 24 -19.37 17.24 11.94
C PRO A 24 -18.69 18.40 11.19
N LEU A 25 -19.17 19.65 11.37
CA LEU A 25 -18.65 20.82 10.65
C LEU A 25 -17.18 21.14 10.97
N PRO A 26 -16.72 21.08 12.24
CA PRO A 26 -15.31 21.35 12.54
C PRO A 26 -14.36 20.40 11.85
N GLU A 27 -14.65 19.10 11.86
CA GLU A 27 -13.82 18.09 11.23
C GLU A 27 -13.72 18.32 9.71
N GLN A 28 -14.84 18.47 9.03
CA GLN A 28 -14.88 18.75 7.59
C GLN A 28 -14.13 20.03 7.23
N LEU A 29 -14.28 21.06 8.05
CA LEU A 29 -13.61 22.34 7.85
C LEU A 29 -12.09 22.20 8.01
N ILE A 30 -11.64 21.48 9.03
CA ILE A 30 -10.22 21.23 9.28
C ILE A 30 -9.64 20.39 8.12
N GLN A 31 -10.33 19.36 7.66
CA GLN A 31 -9.91 18.58 6.50
C GLN A 31 -9.72 19.44 5.24
N HIS A 32 -10.65 20.35 4.95
CA HIS A 32 -10.54 21.27 3.82
C HIS A 32 -9.41 22.29 4.00
N TYR A 33 -9.23 22.80 5.22
CA TYR A 33 -8.13 23.69 5.55
C TYR A 33 -6.78 23.00 5.33
N LEU A 34 -6.59 21.80 5.90
CA LEU A 34 -5.38 21.00 5.75
C LEU A 34 -5.08 20.70 4.27
N HIS A 35 -6.08 20.27 3.50
CA HIS A 35 -5.90 20.05 2.07
C HIS A 35 -5.43 21.32 1.34
N HIS A 36 -5.96 22.49 1.70
CA HIS A 36 -5.54 23.76 1.10
C HIS A 36 -4.11 24.14 1.50
N GLN A 37 -3.73 23.94 2.78
CA GLN A 37 -2.37 24.23 3.25
C GLN A 37 -1.36 23.28 2.59
N GLY A 38 -1.63 21.98 2.57
CA GLY A 38 -0.78 20.98 1.93
C GLY A 38 -0.59 21.26 0.43
N LYS A 39 -1.66 21.53 -0.29
CA LYS A 39 -1.62 21.92 -1.71
C LYS A 39 -0.80 23.19 -1.97
N ALA A 40 -0.79 24.12 -1.02
CA ALA A 40 -0.06 25.37 -1.10
C ALA A 40 1.38 25.27 -0.57
N GLY A 41 1.80 24.11 -0.03
CA GLY A 41 3.12 23.90 0.57
C GLY A 41 3.36 24.69 1.86
N ARG A 42 2.30 25.02 2.59
CA ARG A 42 2.37 25.78 3.86
C ARG A 42 2.43 24.82 5.04
N TRP A 43 3.58 24.20 5.19
CA TRP A 43 3.76 23.01 6.04
C TRP A 43 3.60 23.30 7.52
N GLU A 44 4.10 24.42 8.05
CA GLU A 44 3.91 24.81 9.45
C GLU A 44 2.43 24.97 9.78
N ASN A 45 1.66 25.61 8.88
CA ASN A 45 0.21 25.79 9.06
C ASN A 45 -0.52 24.45 8.97
N PHE A 46 -0.04 23.52 8.14
CA PHE A 46 -0.59 22.17 8.05
C PHE A 46 -0.36 21.41 9.36
N MET A 47 0.89 21.36 9.83
CA MET A 47 1.28 20.63 11.04
C MET A 47 0.59 21.17 12.31
N ALA A 48 0.29 22.47 12.36
CA ALA A 48 -0.40 23.07 13.51
C ALA A 48 -1.79 22.49 13.79
N PHE A 49 -2.43 21.84 12.82
CA PHE A 49 -3.79 21.29 12.93
C PHE A 49 -3.89 19.82 12.47
N SER A 50 -2.82 19.18 12.05
CA SER A 50 -2.85 17.80 11.54
C SER A 50 -3.30 16.78 12.59
N ASP A 51 -3.01 17.02 13.86
CA ASP A 51 -3.36 16.14 14.97
C ASP A 51 -4.77 16.38 15.53
N ALA A 52 -5.47 17.38 15.01
CA ALA A 52 -6.81 17.76 15.52
C ALA A 52 -7.94 16.88 14.95
N VAL A 53 -7.67 16.10 13.91
CA VAL A 53 -8.66 15.25 13.22
C VAL A 53 -7.99 13.99 12.68
N GLU A 54 -8.79 12.93 12.47
CA GLU A 54 -8.35 11.79 11.66
C GLU A 54 -8.17 12.25 10.20
N LEU A 55 -6.96 12.10 9.67
CA LEU A 55 -6.64 12.62 8.35
C LEU A 55 -7.29 11.78 7.24
N SER A 56 -7.86 12.46 6.25
CA SER A 56 -8.25 11.82 4.99
C SER A 56 -7.02 11.34 4.22
N ASP A 57 -7.18 10.35 3.31
CA ASP A 57 -6.07 9.77 2.51
C ASP A 57 -5.16 10.83 1.89
N ARG A 58 -5.73 11.91 1.33
CA ARG A 58 -4.96 13.00 0.74
C ARG A 58 -4.18 13.80 1.77
N ASN A 59 -4.80 14.07 2.91
CA ASN A 59 -4.15 14.82 3.97
C ASN A 59 -3.08 13.97 4.68
N THR A 60 -3.24 12.65 4.74
CA THR A 60 -2.20 11.73 5.21
C THR A 60 -0.96 11.78 4.29
N CYS A 61 -1.16 11.85 2.96
CA CYS A 61 -0.07 12.06 2.02
C CYS A 61 0.65 13.41 2.25
N TYR A 62 -0.11 14.49 2.44
CA TYR A 62 0.47 15.79 2.75
C TYR A 62 1.16 15.81 4.11
N HIS A 63 0.64 15.10 5.10
CA HIS A 63 1.28 14.97 6.43
C HIS A 63 2.67 14.32 6.31
N ALA A 64 2.78 13.23 5.56
CA ALA A 64 4.06 12.57 5.32
C ALA A 64 5.07 13.51 4.59
N ASP A 65 4.63 14.31 3.61
CA ASP A 65 5.50 15.32 2.96
C ASP A 65 5.83 16.48 3.91
N ALA A 66 4.86 16.92 4.75
CA ALA A 66 5.05 17.98 5.73
C ALA A 66 6.12 17.60 6.77
N LEU A 67 6.11 16.38 7.29
CA LEU A 67 7.14 15.88 8.21
C LEU A 67 8.55 16.05 7.61
N ALA A 68 8.74 15.68 6.34
CA ALA A 68 10.02 15.86 5.67
C ALA A 68 10.41 17.34 5.51
N ARG A 69 9.43 18.23 5.26
CA ARG A 69 9.65 19.66 5.03
C ARG A 69 9.83 20.47 6.31
N THR A 70 9.34 19.95 7.44
CA THR A 70 9.50 20.57 8.77
C THR A 70 10.64 20.00 9.59
N GLY A 71 11.41 19.06 9.01
CA GLY A 71 12.67 18.57 9.57
C GLY A 71 12.59 17.19 10.25
N ASP A 72 11.43 16.56 10.32
CA ASP A 72 11.31 15.18 10.82
C ASP A 72 11.37 14.17 9.65
N GLU A 73 12.57 14.05 9.10
CA GLU A 73 12.80 13.13 7.97
C GLU A 73 12.57 11.66 8.36
N ALA A 74 12.92 11.26 9.57
CA ALA A 74 12.76 9.88 10.01
C ALA A 74 11.27 9.47 10.04
N ALA A 75 10.42 10.30 10.64
CA ALA A 75 8.97 10.08 10.64
C ALA A 75 8.38 10.12 9.22
N ALA A 76 8.86 11.02 8.36
CA ALA A 76 8.43 11.09 6.97
C ALA A 76 8.75 9.81 6.19
N MET A 77 9.96 9.23 6.37
CA MET A 77 10.34 7.99 5.69
C MET A 77 9.53 6.79 6.21
N HIS A 78 9.24 6.74 7.50
CA HIS A 78 8.36 5.73 8.08
C HIS A 78 6.93 5.86 7.51
N ALA A 79 6.34 7.04 7.54
CA ALA A 79 5.00 7.30 6.99
C ALA A 79 4.93 6.99 5.49
N ALA A 80 5.96 7.32 4.71
CA ALA A 80 6.02 6.99 3.29
C ALA A 80 6.03 5.48 3.05
N ARG A 81 6.73 4.70 3.88
CA ARG A 81 6.74 3.22 3.80
C ARG A 81 5.36 2.65 4.07
N GLU A 82 4.68 3.09 5.14
CA GLU A 82 3.32 2.65 5.49
C GLU A 82 2.32 2.98 4.37
N LEU A 83 2.38 4.19 3.82
CA LEU A 83 1.56 4.61 2.69
C LEU A 83 1.89 3.84 1.40
N TRP A 84 3.15 3.40 1.22
CA TRP A 84 3.55 2.59 0.08
C TRP A 84 3.03 1.16 0.19
N LEU A 85 3.12 0.51 1.36
CA LEU A 85 2.78 -0.90 1.57
C LEU A 85 1.27 -1.12 1.74
N VAL A 86 0.50 -0.66 0.75
CA VAL A 86 -0.94 -0.89 0.66
C VAL A 86 -1.31 -1.52 -0.68
N PRO A 87 -2.39 -2.30 -0.74
CA PRO A 87 -2.75 -3.06 -1.94
C PRO A 87 -3.38 -2.22 -3.06
N PHE A 88 -3.68 -0.95 -2.83
CA PHE A 88 -4.36 -0.06 -3.77
C PHE A 88 -3.51 1.16 -4.13
N SER A 89 -3.94 1.89 -5.17
CA SER A 89 -3.28 3.13 -5.58
C SER A 89 -3.53 4.23 -4.58
N GLN A 90 -2.46 4.93 -4.20
CA GLN A 90 -2.54 6.11 -3.34
C GLN A 90 -2.92 7.37 -4.14
N PRO A 91 -3.50 8.40 -3.48
CA PRO A 91 -3.69 9.70 -4.09
C PRO A 91 -2.38 10.29 -4.63
N LYS A 92 -2.47 11.09 -5.70
CA LYS A 92 -1.31 11.76 -6.30
C LYS A 92 -0.58 12.71 -5.34
N GLU A 93 -1.24 13.11 -4.29
CA GLU A 93 -0.68 13.91 -3.20
C GLU A 93 0.46 13.17 -2.47
N CYS A 94 0.51 11.83 -2.55
CA CYS A 94 1.62 11.02 -2.06
C CYS A 94 2.86 11.01 -2.99
N ASP A 95 2.74 11.43 -4.25
CA ASP A 95 3.85 11.34 -5.21
C ASP A 95 5.13 12.05 -4.75
N PRO A 96 5.08 13.27 -4.14
CA PRO A 96 6.27 13.96 -3.66
C PRO A 96 7.03 13.19 -2.57
N VAL A 97 6.32 12.69 -1.53
CA VAL A 97 6.95 11.94 -0.45
C VAL A 97 7.45 10.58 -0.94
N PHE A 98 6.72 9.90 -1.84
CA PHE A 98 7.20 8.65 -2.45
C PHE A 98 8.44 8.87 -3.31
N LYS A 99 8.51 9.99 -4.04
CA LYS A 99 9.72 10.33 -4.79
C LYS A 99 10.90 10.54 -3.85
N LEU A 100 10.73 11.34 -2.81
CA LEU A 100 11.77 11.59 -1.80
C LEU A 100 12.24 10.27 -1.15
N TRP A 101 11.30 9.44 -0.74
CA TRP A 101 11.56 8.15 -0.10
C TRP A 101 12.38 7.20 -1.00
N ARG A 102 12.06 7.13 -2.29
CA ARG A 102 12.83 6.35 -3.27
C ARG A 102 14.21 6.96 -3.55
N ASP A 103 14.28 8.28 -3.72
CA ASP A 103 15.55 8.98 -4.01
C ASP A 103 16.56 8.78 -2.87
N LYS A 104 16.09 8.56 -1.64
CA LYS A 104 16.90 8.22 -0.47
C LYS A 104 17.26 6.73 -0.36
N GLY A 105 16.86 5.91 -1.33
CA GLY A 105 17.20 4.48 -1.38
C GLY A 105 16.36 3.59 -0.46
N ASN A 106 15.22 4.07 0.05
CA ASN A 106 14.37 3.29 0.97
C ASN A 106 13.49 2.25 0.24
N LEU A 107 13.33 2.35 -1.08
CA LEU A 107 12.65 1.33 -1.87
C LEU A 107 13.66 0.27 -2.31
N ASP A 108 13.77 -0.78 -1.53
CA ASP A 108 14.54 -1.98 -1.89
C ASP A 108 13.71 -2.99 -2.71
N ALA A 109 14.37 -4.05 -3.15
CA ALA A 109 13.76 -5.08 -3.99
C ALA A 109 12.68 -5.87 -3.25
N GLU A 110 12.84 -6.11 -1.94
CA GLU A 110 11.86 -6.84 -1.12
C GLU A 110 10.61 -5.99 -0.89
N THR A 111 10.76 -4.72 -0.56
CA THR A 111 9.63 -3.79 -0.37
C THR A 111 8.83 -3.63 -1.67
N ALA A 112 9.51 -3.60 -2.82
CA ALA A 112 8.85 -3.56 -4.12
C ALA A 112 8.07 -4.86 -4.41
N TRP A 113 8.66 -6.01 -4.07
CA TRP A 113 8.02 -7.32 -4.20
C TRP A 113 6.81 -7.45 -3.27
N GLU A 114 6.94 -7.08 -2.00
CA GLU A 114 5.86 -7.12 -1.01
C GLU A 114 4.62 -6.36 -1.53
N ARG A 115 4.80 -5.11 -1.98
CA ARG A 115 3.68 -4.35 -2.55
C ARG A 115 3.09 -4.99 -3.79
N TYR A 116 3.93 -5.58 -4.66
CA TYR A 116 3.44 -6.29 -5.84
C TYR A 116 2.52 -7.46 -5.44
N VAL A 117 2.94 -8.26 -4.46
CA VAL A 117 2.18 -9.43 -3.97
C VAL A 117 0.84 -8.99 -3.40
N ILE A 118 0.82 -8.06 -2.45
CA ILE A 118 -0.44 -7.62 -1.84
C ILE A 118 -1.40 -6.98 -2.86
N SER A 119 -0.87 -6.34 -3.91
CA SER A 119 -1.70 -5.81 -5.00
C SER A 119 -2.32 -6.94 -5.85
N ILE A 120 -1.58 -8.01 -6.11
CA ILE A 120 -2.11 -9.22 -6.78
C ILE A 120 -3.19 -9.85 -5.91
N GLU A 121 -2.95 -10.04 -4.62
CA GLU A 121 -3.88 -10.66 -3.67
C GLU A 121 -5.21 -9.88 -3.56
N ALA A 122 -5.13 -8.55 -3.57
CA ALA A 122 -6.28 -7.65 -3.60
C ALA A 122 -6.97 -7.55 -4.97
N ASN A 123 -6.48 -8.27 -6.00
CA ASN A 123 -6.96 -8.20 -7.38
C ASN A 123 -6.75 -6.83 -8.06
N GLU A 124 -5.82 -6.02 -7.57
CA GLU A 124 -5.44 -4.72 -8.13
C GLU A 124 -4.43 -4.89 -9.28
N ILE A 125 -4.85 -5.58 -10.34
CA ILE A 125 -3.98 -5.98 -11.47
C ILE A 125 -3.36 -4.78 -12.20
N THR A 126 -4.08 -3.67 -12.29
CA THR A 126 -3.56 -2.44 -12.92
C THR A 126 -2.39 -1.88 -12.13
N LEU A 127 -2.51 -1.82 -10.79
CA LEU A 127 -1.43 -1.40 -9.92
C LEU A 127 -0.26 -2.38 -9.97
N ALA A 128 -0.52 -3.68 -9.89
CA ALA A 128 0.51 -4.71 -9.99
C ALA A 128 1.32 -4.59 -11.30
N ASN A 129 0.67 -4.35 -12.45
CA ASN A 129 1.36 -4.10 -13.72
C ASN A 129 2.25 -2.84 -13.67
N TYR A 130 1.80 -1.78 -13.00
CA TYR A 130 2.60 -0.57 -12.80
C TYR A 130 3.83 -0.85 -11.91
N LEU A 131 3.68 -1.67 -10.87
CA LEU A 131 4.73 -1.98 -9.89
C LEU A 131 5.88 -2.82 -10.48
N VAL A 132 5.67 -3.55 -11.57
CA VAL A 132 6.72 -4.35 -12.24
C VAL A 132 7.98 -3.50 -12.56
N ARG A 133 7.83 -2.20 -12.78
CA ARG A 133 8.97 -1.29 -13.06
C ARG A 133 9.93 -1.11 -11.89
N PHE A 134 9.46 -1.36 -10.67
CA PHE A 134 10.24 -1.24 -9.44
C PHE A 134 10.85 -2.58 -9.00
N LEU A 135 10.42 -3.69 -9.60
CA LEU A 135 10.96 -5.02 -9.29
C LEU A 135 12.36 -5.19 -9.86
N ALA A 136 13.24 -5.80 -9.08
CA ALA A 136 14.52 -6.29 -9.55
C ALA A 136 14.33 -7.28 -10.72
N ASN A 137 15.31 -7.37 -11.62
CA ASN A 137 15.18 -8.18 -12.83
C ASN A 137 14.91 -9.65 -12.52
N GLU A 138 15.55 -10.20 -11.48
CA GLU A 138 15.38 -11.57 -11.00
C GLU A 138 13.98 -11.85 -10.44
N TYR A 139 13.22 -10.83 -10.01
CA TYR A 139 11.87 -10.99 -9.48
C TYR A 139 10.78 -11.00 -10.57
N ARG A 140 11.08 -10.44 -11.74
CA ARG A 140 10.09 -10.31 -12.84
C ARG A 140 9.51 -11.64 -13.33
N PRO A 141 10.29 -12.74 -13.45
CA PRO A 141 9.72 -14.05 -13.77
C PRO A 141 8.76 -14.55 -12.71
N HIS A 142 9.09 -14.38 -11.42
CA HIS A 142 8.22 -14.74 -10.29
C HIS A 142 6.93 -13.91 -10.31
N ALA A 143 7.02 -12.61 -10.57
CA ALA A 143 5.87 -11.71 -10.70
C ALA A 143 4.92 -12.15 -11.83
N SER A 144 5.48 -12.50 -12.99
CA SER A 144 4.70 -12.99 -14.13
C SER A 144 3.97 -14.30 -13.80
N ASN A 145 4.65 -15.21 -13.11
CA ASN A 145 4.07 -16.48 -12.69
C ASN A 145 3.01 -16.31 -11.61
N LEU A 146 3.24 -15.45 -10.60
CA LEU A 146 2.25 -15.15 -9.56
C LEU A 146 0.97 -14.56 -10.17
N LYS A 147 1.10 -13.60 -11.07
CA LYS A 147 -0.04 -13.05 -11.80
C LYS A 147 -0.75 -14.09 -12.65
N LEU A 148 -0.01 -15.01 -13.27
CA LEU A 148 -0.57 -16.10 -14.09
C LEU A 148 -1.42 -17.04 -13.22
N VAL A 149 -0.91 -17.51 -12.08
CA VAL A 149 -1.67 -18.40 -11.17
C VAL A 149 -2.82 -17.65 -10.49
N HIS A 150 -2.68 -16.35 -10.27
CA HIS A 150 -3.78 -15.51 -9.76
C HIS A 150 -4.95 -15.46 -10.74
N THR A 151 -4.68 -15.19 -12.03
CA THR A 151 -5.71 -15.05 -13.07
C THR A 151 -6.23 -16.38 -13.60
N ARG A 152 -5.41 -17.42 -13.52
CA ARG A 152 -5.72 -18.77 -14.01
C ARG A 152 -5.24 -19.81 -12.99
N PRO A 153 -5.98 -20.06 -11.90
CA PRO A 153 -5.52 -20.92 -10.80
C PRO A 153 -5.13 -22.34 -11.22
N THR A 154 -5.74 -22.88 -12.25
CA THR A 154 -5.38 -24.21 -12.78
C THR A 154 -3.94 -24.33 -13.29
N TYR A 155 -3.24 -23.21 -13.51
CA TYR A 155 -1.82 -23.24 -13.88
C TYR A 155 -0.92 -23.70 -12.73
N VAL A 156 -1.37 -23.61 -11.47
CA VAL A 156 -0.62 -24.17 -10.33
C VAL A 156 -0.50 -25.70 -10.42
N SER A 157 -1.39 -26.40 -11.12
CA SER A 157 -1.32 -27.85 -11.32
C SER A 157 -0.21 -28.29 -12.31
N ARG A 158 0.53 -27.35 -12.90
CA ARG A 158 1.68 -27.67 -13.78
C ARG A 158 2.94 -27.76 -12.94
N ILE A 159 3.10 -28.87 -12.20
CA ILE A 159 4.20 -29.10 -11.24
C ILE A 159 5.57 -28.89 -11.90
N ASP A 160 5.74 -29.34 -13.14
CA ASP A 160 6.96 -29.21 -13.94
C ASP A 160 7.48 -27.79 -14.11
N ARG A 161 6.62 -26.79 -13.96
CA ARG A 161 6.98 -25.37 -14.08
C ARG A 161 7.53 -24.73 -12.81
N TYR A 162 7.25 -25.31 -11.66
CA TYR A 162 7.51 -24.71 -10.35
C TYR A 162 8.31 -25.67 -9.47
N THR A 163 9.34 -26.31 -10.07
CA THR A 163 10.16 -27.34 -9.39
C THR A 163 11.24 -26.76 -8.49
N GLN A 164 11.63 -25.49 -8.72
CA GLN A 164 12.66 -24.85 -7.93
C GLN A 164 12.12 -24.51 -6.53
N ASP A 165 12.74 -25.05 -5.47
CA ASP A 165 12.40 -24.68 -4.12
C ASP A 165 13.02 -23.30 -3.77
N HIS A 166 12.17 -22.27 -3.87
CA HIS A 166 12.52 -20.87 -3.63
C HIS A 166 11.36 -20.17 -2.92
N PRO A 167 11.59 -19.28 -1.96
CA PRO A 167 10.51 -18.65 -1.19
C PRO A 167 9.40 -18.03 -2.05
N ARG A 168 9.75 -17.33 -3.14
CA ARG A 168 8.75 -16.72 -4.06
C ARG A 168 7.99 -17.76 -4.88
N VAL A 169 8.59 -18.92 -5.16
CA VAL A 169 7.91 -20.04 -5.83
C VAL A 169 6.94 -20.70 -4.85
N ARG A 170 7.34 -20.93 -3.60
CA ARG A 170 6.45 -21.41 -2.55
C ARG A 170 5.24 -20.48 -2.35
N GLN A 171 5.48 -19.18 -2.28
CA GLN A 171 4.43 -18.16 -2.16
C GLN A 171 3.42 -18.21 -3.32
N LEU A 172 3.90 -18.28 -4.56
CA LEU A 172 2.99 -18.38 -5.72
C LEU A 172 2.22 -19.69 -5.76
N ILE A 173 2.83 -20.82 -5.32
CA ILE A 173 2.15 -22.13 -5.24
C ILE A 173 1.00 -22.04 -4.24
N LEU A 174 1.26 -21.63 -3.00
CA LEU A 174 0.22 -21.48 -1.96
C LEU A 174 -0.89 -20.55 -2.41
N HIS A 175 -0.53 -19.39 -2.98
CA HIS A 175 -1.53 -18.47 -3.55
C HIS A 175 -2.39 -19.13 -4.64
N GLY A 176 -1.77 -19.87 -5.56
CA GLY A 176 -2.48 -20.56 -6.64
C GLY A 176 -3.39 -21.69 -6.11
N ILE A 177 -2.92 -22.45 -5.13
CA ILE A 177 -3.68 -23.52 -4.46
C ILE A 177 -4.89 -22.95 -3.73
N THR A 178 -4.72 -21.90 -2.91
CA THR A 178 -5.83 -21.22 -2.22
C THR A 178 -6.92 -20.75 -3.20
N ARG A 179 -6.52 -20.22 -4.34
CA ARG A 179 -7.47 -19.80 -5.38
C ARG A 179 -8.11 -20.99 -6.11
N LEU A 180 -7.37 -22.06 -6.37
CA LEU A 180 -7.89 -23.27 -7.01
C LEU A 180 -8.91 -23.97 -6.10
N ALA A 181 -8.65 -24.02 -4.81
CA ALA A 181 -9.52 -24.65 -3.80
C ALA A 181 -10.93 -24.05 -3.78
N ARG A 182 -11.10 -22.78 -4.11
CA ARG A 182 -12.42 -22.12 -4.17
C ARG A 182 -13.38 -22.74 -5.19
N THR A 183 -12.84 -23.38 -6.23
CA THR A 183 -13.66 -23.98 -7.31
C THR A 183 -13.43 -25.47 -7.49
N LYS A 184 -12.27 -25.97 -7.09
CA LYS A 184 -11.85 -27.37 -7.27
C LYS A 184 -11.03 -27.86 -6.07
N PRO A 185 -11.67 -28.02 -4.88
CA PRO A 185 -10.96 -28.34 -3.64
C PRO A 185 -10.19 -29.65 -3.70
N ASP A 186 -10.77 -30.72 -4.27
CA ASP A 186 -10.09 -32.01 -4.38
C ASP A 186 -8.81 -31.91 -5.24
N GLN A 187 -8.90 -31.22 -6.38
CA GLN A 187 -7.74 -31.00 -7.24
C GLN A 187 -6.67 -30.15 -6.53
N ALA A 188 -7.06 -29.13 -5.76
CA ALA A 188 -6.13 -28.29 -5.02
C ALA A 188 -5.37 -29.11 -3.97
N PHE A 189 -6.07 -30.01 -3.25
CA PHE A 189 -5.46 -30.91 -2.29
C PHE A 189 -4.45 -31.86 -2.95
N ASP A 190 -4.82 -32.54 -4.04
CA ASP A 190 -3.92 -33.44 -4.76
C ASP A 190 -2.66 -32.71 -5.27
N VAL A 191 -2.81 -31.48 -5.73
CA VAL A 191 -1.71 -30.64 -6.22
C VAL A 191 -0.80 -30.21 -5.06
N LEU A 192 -1.36 -29.84 -3.90
CA LEU A 192 -0.58 -29.50 -2.71
C LEU A 192 0.29 -30.67 -2.27
N GLN A 193 -0.27 -31.87 -2.15
CA GLN A 193 0.47 -33.06 -1.76
C GLN A 193 1.66 -33.37 -2.70
N GLN A 194 1.52 -33.07 -4.00
CA GLN A 194 2.62 -33.24 -4.94
C GLN A 194 3.74 -32.22 -4.70
N TYR A 195 3.38 -30.96 -4.38
CA TYR A 195 4.38 -29.94 -4.08
C TYR A 195 5.10 -30.14 -2.75
N GLU A 196 4.42 -30.68 -1.71
CA GLU A 196 5.03 -31.03 -0.42
C GLU A 196 6.18 -32.04 -0.53
N GLN A 197 6.25 -32.81 -1.61
CA GLN A 197 7.34 -33.77 -1.86
C GLN A 197 8.64 -33.05 -2.31
N HIS A 198 8.56 -31.79 -2.74
CA HIS A 198 9.65 -31.08 -3.41
C HIS A 198 9.91 -29.68 -2.85
N HIS A 199 9.04 -29.17 -2.00
CA HIS A 199 9.13 -27.82 -1.44
C HIS A 199 9.00 -27.88 0.07
N ASP A 200 9.83 -27.11 0.77
CA ASP A 200 9.80 -26.95 2.23
C ASP A 200 8.88 -25.77 2.59
N PHE A 201 7.58 -26.04 2.72
CA PHE A 201 6.59 -25.02 3.09
C PHE A 201 6.63 -24.74 4.59
N ASP A 202 6.49 -23.45 4.94
CA ASP A 202 6.25 -23.04 6.33
C ASP A 202 4.89 -23.62 6.81
N PRO A 203 4.85 -24.35 7.94
CA PRO A 203 3.62 -24.90 8.48
C PRO A 203 2.53 -23.85 8.72
N ILE A 204 2.90 -22.63 9.17
CA ILE A 204 1.95 -21.54 9.40
C ILE A 204 1.32 -21.08 8.08
N ALA A 205 2.12 -21.03 7.00
CA ALA A 205 1.62 -20.65 5.67
C ALA A 205 0.69 -21.74 5.10
N LEU A 206 0.89 -23.01 5.43
CA LEU A 206 0.01 -24.10 5.02
C LEU A 206 -1.35 -24.04 5.74
N GLU A 207 -1.39 -23.71 7.03
CA GLU A 207 -2.64 -23.60 7.79
C GLU A 207 -3.55 -22.47 7.27
N ALA A 208 -2.98 -21.46 6.62
CA ALA A 208 -3.70 -20.32 6.04
C ALA A 208 -4.23 -20.59 4.61
N THR A 209 -3.93 -21.76 4.01
CA THR A 209 -4.24 -22.13 2.62
C THR A 209 -5.49 -23.00 2.53
#